data_1468208c13fa3b93392e8f03dada05ef
#
_entry.id   1468208c13fa3b93392e8f03dada05ef
#
_cell.length_a   1.000
_cell.length_b   1.000
_cell.length_c   1.000
_cell.angle_alpha   90.00
_cell.angle_beta   90.00
_cell.angle_gamma   90.00
#
_symmetry.space_group_name_H-M   'P 1'
#
loop_
_entity.id
_entity.type
_entity.pdbx_description
1 polymer ?
#
loop_
_entity_poly.entity_id
_entity_poly.type
_entity_poly.pdbx_seq_one_letter_code
_entity_poly.pdbx_strand_id
1 'polypeptide(L)'
;MPIATPYEDLLRLVLEHGTPKSDRTGTGTRSLFGHQLRYDLTAGFPLITTKKVHLKSVIYELLWFLRGDSNVAWLHEHGVTIWDEWASETGDLGPVYGVQWRSWPTPSGQHIDQISASLELLKRDPDSRRNIVSAWNVGEIPQMALPPCHAFFQFYVADGKLSCQLYQRSADLFLGVPFNIASYALLTHMMAAQAGLDVGEIGRAHV
;
A
#
# COMPACT_ATOMS: atom_id res chain seq x y z
N MET A 1 18.85 12.04 -21.25
CA MET A 1 18.82 12.17 -19.79
C MET A 1 19.01 10.77 -19.19
N PRO A 2 19.74 10.59 -18.08
CA PRO A 2 19.81 9.29 -17.45
C PRO A 2 18.40 8.87 -17.00
N ILE A 3 18.10 7.57 -17.07
CA ILE A 3 16.83 7.00 -16.59
C ILE A 3 16.83 7.17 -15.06
N ALA A 4 15.77 7.76 -14.51
CA ALA A 4 15.62 7.89 -13.07
C ALA A 4 15.44 6.51 -12.44
N THR A 5 16.21 6.19 -11.40
CA THR A 5 16.22 4.91 -10.69
C THR A 5 16.00 5.08 -9.18
N PRO A 6 14.92 5.76 -8.75
CA PRO A 6 14.75 6.11 -7.32
C PRO A 6 14.71 4.89 -6.39
N TYR A 7 14.23 3.75 -6.84
CA TYR A 7 14.23 2.52 -6.06
C TYR A 7 15.64 1.95 -5.89
N GLU A 8 16.40 1.84 -6.98
CA GLU A 8 17.77 1.33 -6.97
C GLU A 8 18.73 2.27 -6.22
N ASP A 9 18.47 3.59 -6.30
CA ASP A 9 19.24 4.59 -5.56
C ASP A 9 19.00 4.46 -4.06
N LEU A 10 17.73 4.18 -3.63
CA LEU A 10 17.43 3.88 -2.23
C LEU A 10 18.10 2.57 -1.77
N LEU A 11 18.11 1.52 -2.59
CA LEU A 11 18.82 0.28 -2.26
C LEU A 11 20.31 0.53 -2.01
N ARG A 12 20.98 1.32 -2.90
CA ARG A 12 22.38 1.71 -2.72
C ARG A 12 22.57 2.49 -1.41
N LEU A 13 21.72 3.49 -1.19
CA LEU A 13 21.76 4.31 0.02
C LEU A 13 21.70 3.47 1.29
N VAL A 14 20.79 2.48 1.34
CA VAL A 14 20.66 1.57 2.50
C VAL A 14 21.88 0.67 2.65
N LEU A 15 22.43 0.14 1.55
CA LEU A 15 23.62 -0.69 1.60
C LEU A 15 24.86 0.08 2.09
N GLU A 16 25.00 1.32 1.68
CA GLU A 16 26.18 2.15 1.99
C GLU A 16 26.06 2.80 3.37
N HIS A 17 24.89 3.33 3.72
CA HIS A 17 24.69 4.20 4.88
C HIS A 17 23.70 3.66 5.92
N GLY A 18 23.04 2.52 5.64
CA GLY A 18 22.07 1.93 6.57
C GLY A 18 22.71 1.46 7.87
N THR A 19 22.07 1.77 9.00
CA THR A 19 22.47 1.30 10.32
C THR A 19 22.22 -0.20 10.44
N PRO A 20 23.23 -1.02 10.77
CA PRO A 20 23.02 -2.43 11.07
C PRO A 20 22.13 -2.61 12.29
N LYS A 21 21.16 -3.53 12.22
CA LYS A 21 20.29 -3.93 13.30
C LYS A 21 20.13 -5.45 13.35
N SER A 22 19.91 -5.99 14.53
CA SER A 22 19.45 -7.37 14.67
C SER A 22 17.99 -7.49 14.24
N ASP A 23 17.62 -8.67 13.76
CA ASP A 23 16.26 -9.03 13.45
C ASP A 23 15.85 -10.34 14.15
N ARG A 24 14.57 -10.73 14.03
CA ARG A 24 14.05 -11.97 14.64
C ARG A 24 14.64 -13.26 14.02
N THR A 25 15.20 -13.16 12.82
CA THR A 25 15.76 -14.33 12.09
C THR A 25 17.24 -14.56 12.39
N GLY A 26 17.91 -13.60 13.01
CA GLY A 26 19.34 -13.65 13.30
C GLY A 26 20.23 -13.33 12.08
N THR A 27 19.64 -13.05 10.92
CA THR A 27 20.39 -12.67 9.71
C THR A 27 20.91 -11.23 9.79
N GLY A 28 20.20 -10.38 10.50
CA GLY A 28 20.45 -8.94 10.59
C GLY A 28 19.86 -8.15 9.42
N THR A 29 19.69 -6.86 9.65
CA THR A 29 19.18 -5.92 8.65
C THR A 29 20.03 -4.66 8.59
N ARG A 30 19.91 -3.90 7.50
CA ARG A 30 20.34 -2.50 7.43
C ARG A 30 19.12 -1.62 7.28
N SER A 31 19.04 -0.52 8.03
CA SER A 31 17.90 0.38 8.00
C SER A 31 18.31 1.83 7.93
N LEU A 32 17.47 2.65 7.28
CA LEU A 32 17.52 4.11 7.33
C LEU A 32 16.26 4.61 8.03
N PHE A 33 16.40 5.72 8.76
CA PHE A 33 15.27 6.44 9.32
C PHE A 33 14.72 7.42 8.30
N GLY A 34 13.49 7.20 7.89
CA GLY A 34 12.74 8.11 7.02
C GLY A 34 13.34 8.34 5.65
N HIS A 35 12.65 7.89 4.61
CA HIS A 35 13.01 8.19 3.21
C HIS A 35 11.73 8.34 2.39
N GLN A 36 11.74 9.23 1.40
CA GLN A 36 10.63 9.43 0.48
C GLN A 36 11.03 9.04 -0.94
N LEU A 37 10.21 8.18 -1.57
CA LEU A 37 10.25 7.91 -3.00
C LEU A 37 9.08 8.65 -3.68
N ARG A 38 9.31 9.13 -4.90
CA ARG A 38 8.27 9.75 -5.73
C ARG A 38 8.34 9.20 -7.15
N TYR A 39 7.15 8.95 -7.73
CA TYR A 39 7.01 8.48 -9.10
C TYR A 39 5.91 9.29 -9.79
N ASP A 40 6.27 9.89 -10.92
CA ASP A 40 5.32 10.57 -11.80
C ASP A 40 4.57 9.54 -12.64
N LEU A 41 3.26 9.38 -12.38
CA LEU A 41 2.42 8.43 -13.10
C LEU A 41 2.10 8.89 -14.54
N THR A 42 2.30 10.16 -14.86
CA THR A 42 2.15 10.67 -16.22
C THR A 42 3.28 10.21 -17.14
N ALA A 43 4.45 9.90 -16.56
CA ALA A 43 5.59 9.35 -17.29
C ALA A 43 5.47 7.85 -17.57
N GLY A 44 4.52 7.17 -16.93
CA GLY A 44 4.24 5.75 -17.10
C GLY A 44 4.01 5.02 -15.77
N PHE A 45 3.62 3.75 -15.87
CA PHE A 45 3.38 2.92 -14.70
C PHE A 45 4.72 2.47 -14.07
N PRO A 46 4.95 2.73 -12.75
CA PRO A 46 6.24 2.51 -12.10
C PRO A 46 6.45 1.03 -11.72
N LEU A 47 6.43 0.14 -12.69
CA LEU A 47 6.76 -1.27 -12.48
C LEU A 47 8.29 -1.43 -12.44
N ILE A 48 8.81 -1.88 -11.29
CA ILE A 48 10.24 -2.18 -11.15
C ILE A 48 10.59 -3.38 -12.02
N THR A 49 11.59 -3.21 -12.91
CA THR A 49 12.03 -4.23 -13.88
C THR A 49 13.39 -4.83 -13.56
N THR A 50 14.16 -4.22 -12.67
CA THR A 50 15.44 -4.76 -12.16
C THR A 50 15.26 -5.96 -11.23
N LYS A 51 14.02 -6.21 -10.81
CA LYS A 51 13.58 -7.41 -10.11
C LYS A 51 12.29 -7.91 -10.78
N LYS A 52 12.11 -9.23 -10.86
CA LYS A 52 10.83 -9.81 -11.32
C LYS A 52 9.72 -9.54 -10.30
N VAL A 53 8.81 -8.62 -10.62
CA VAL A 53 7.59 -8.37 -9.86
C VAL A 53 6.46 -9.20 -10.47
N HIS A 54 5.78 -10.00 -9.65
CA HIS A 54 4.66 -10.82 -10.10
C HIS A 54 3.40 -9.98 -10.17
N LEU A 55 3.19 -9.28 -11.29
CA LEU A 55 2.11 -8.31 -11.49
C LEU A 55 0.71 -8.90 -11.21
N LYS A 56 0.49 -10.17 -11.54
CA LYS A 56 -0.76 -10.85 -11.22
C LYS A 56 -1.05 -10.80 -9.71
N SER A 57 -0.06 -11.10 -8.87
CA SER A 57 -0.24 -11.03 -7.41
C SER A 57 -0.54 -9.60 -6.94
N VAL A 58 0.12 -8.59 -7.50
CA VAL A 58 -0.15 -7.17 -7.19
C VAL A 58 -1.61 -6.82 -7.49
N ILE A 59 -2.11 -7.20 -8.66
CA ILE A 59 -3.48 -6.88 -9.08
C ILE A 59 -4.50 -7.59 -8.18
N TYR A 60 -4.34 -8.89 -7.96
CA TYR A 60 -5.31 -9.67 -7.19
C TYR A 60 -5.27 -9.33 -5.69
N GLU A 61 -4.09 -9.02 -5.12
CA GLU A 61 -4.00 -8.52 -3.75
C GLU A 61 -4.76 -7.20 -3.58
N LEU A 62 -4.55 -6.23 -4.49
CA LEU A 62 -5.29 -4.96 -4.43
C LEU A 62 -6.80 -5.17 -4.56
N LEU A 63 -7.24 -6.02 -5.50
CA LEU A 63 -8.66 -6.33 -5.64
C LEU A 63 -9.23 -7.03 -4.41
N TRP A 64 -8.46 -7.90 -3.77
CA TRP A 64 -8.83 -8.56 -2.53
C TRP A 64 -8.97 -7.56 -1.38
N PHE A 65 -8.06 -6.58 -1.23
CA PHE A 65 -8.24 -5.47 -0.29
C PHE A 65 -9.50 -4.66 -0.59
N LEU A 66 -9.74 -4.31 -1.86
CA LEU A 66 -10.92 -3.54 -2.27
C LEU A 66 -12.25 -4.31 -2.09
N ARG A 67 -12.22 -5.63 -2.01
CA ARG A 67 -13.38 -6.46 -1.64
C ARG A 67 -13.68 -6.43 -0.14
N GLY A 68 -12.74 -5.98 0.69
CA GLY A 68 -12.86 -6.03 2.14
C GLY A 68 -12.70 -7.43 2.72
N ASP A 69 -12.05 -8.32 2.00
CA ASP A 69 -11.87 -9.72 2.37
C ASP A 69 -10.66 -9.89 3.31
N SER A 70 -10.70 -10.89 4.17
CA SER A 70 -9.61 -11.30 5.07
C SER A 70 -9.18 -12.74 4.85
N ASN A 71 -9.91 -13.51 4.04
CA ASN A 71 -9.61 -14.92 3.80
C ASN A 71 -8.88 -15.12 2.48
N VAL A 72 -7.83 -15.95 2.50
CA VAL A 72 -6.98 -16.22 1.32
C VAL A 72 -7.65 -17.10 0.26
N ALA A 73 -8.82 -17.70 0.53
CA ALA A 73 -9.49 -18.59 -0.39
C ALA A 73 -9.71 -17.95 -1.78
N TRP A 74 -10.17 -16.70 -1.82
CA TRP A 74 -10.35 -15.98 -3.07
C TRP A 74 -9.03 -15.74 -3.81
N LEU A 75 -7.93 -15.49 -3.11
CA LEU A 75 -6.60 -15.36 -3.71
C LEU A 75 -6.15 -16.69 -4.32
N HIS A 76 -6.41 -17.81 -3.63
CA HIS A 76 -6.09 -19.17 -4.13
C HIS A 76 -6.87 -19.51 -5.41
N GLU A 77 -8.15 -19.16 -5.52
CA GLU A 77 -8.94 -19.32 -6.74
C GLU A 77 -8.28 -18.64 -7.95
N HIS A 78 -7.49 -17.59 -7.68
CA HIS A 78 -6.76 -16.83 -8.70
C HIS A 78 -5.28 -17.22 -8.79
N GLY A 79 -4.84 -18.27 -8.06
CA GLY A 79 -3.46 -18.75 -8.06
C GLY A 79 -2.46 -17.78 -7.43
N VAL A 80 -2.88 -17.06 -6.38
CA VAL A 80 -2.08 -16.13 -5.59
C VAL A 80 -1.95 -16.67 -4.17
N THR A 81 -0.71 -16.84 -3.68
CA THR A 81 -0.36 -17.50 -2.42
C THR A 81 0.52 -16.65 -1.51
N ILE A 82 0.64 -15.35 -1.81
CA ILE A 82 1.58 -14.45 -1.12
C ILE A 82 1.23 -14.18 0.34
N TRP A 83 0.06 -14.59 0.82
CA TRP A 83 -0.42 -14.43 2.19
C TRP A 83 -0.48 -15.72 3.00
N ASP A 84 -0.13 -16.88 2.40
CA ASP A 84 -0.31 -18.20 3.02
C ASP A 84 0.50 -18.38 4.31
N GLU A 85 1.69 -17.75 4.40
CA GLU A 85 2.56 -17.83 5.56
C GLU A 85 1.90 -17.28 6.84
N TRP A 86 0.97 -16.33 6.70
CA TRP A 86 0.30 -15.66 7.84
C TRP A 86 -1.13 -16.14 8.07
N ALA A 87 -1.69 -16.88 7.13
CA ALA A 87 -3.08 -17.33 7.22
C ALA A 87 -3.24 -18.41 8.30
N SER A 88 -4.37 -18.37 9.01
CA SER A 88 -4.77 -19.43 9.92
C SER A 88 -5.07 -20.74 9.16
N GLU A 89 -5.30 -21.83 9.88
CA GLU A 89 -5.71 -23.11 9.28
C GLU A 89 -7.00 -23.00 8.45
N THR A 90 -7.86 -22.02 8.74
CA THR A 90 -9.08 -21.73 7.98
C THR A 90 -8.87 -20.71 6.87
N GLY A 91 -7.64 -20.24 6.67
CA GLY A 91 -7.29 -19.26 5.65
C GLY A 91 -7.56 -17.81 6.03
N ASP A 92 -7.95 -17.52 7.27
CA ASP A 92 -8.27 -16.18 7.73
C ASP A 92 -7.04 -15.45 8.28
N LEU A 93 -6.96 -14.14 8.02
CA LEU A 93 -5.90 -13.24 8.45
C LEU A 93 -6.34 -12.25 9.53
N GLY A 94 -7.60 -12.31 9.93
CA GLY A 94 -8.21 -11.31 10.80
C GLY A 94 -8.44 -9.96 10.08
N PRO A 95 -8.73 -8.88 10.82
CA PRO A 95 -9.17 -7.61 10.25
C PRO A 95 -8.02 -6.80 9.62
N VAL A 96 -7.29 -7.41 8.66
CA VAL A 96 -6.19 -6.77 7.93
C VAL A 96 -6.71 -5.76 6.90
N TYR A 97 -5.83 -5.12 6.18
CA TYR A 97 -6.00 -4.06 5.19
C TYR A 97 -7.41 -3.90 4.59
N GLY A 98 -7.91 -4.92 3.90
CA GLY A 98 -9.19 -4.87 3.20
C GLY A 98 -10.36 -4.64 4.13
N VAL A 99 -10.39 -5.32 5.28
CA VAL A 99 -11.43 -5.15 6.30
C VAL A 99 -11.39 -3.70 6.83
N GLN A 100 -10.21 -3.17 7.16
CA GLN A 100 -10.09 -1.79 7.65
C GLN A 100 -10.52 -0.77 6.60
N TRP A 101 -10.18 -0.98 5.33
CA TRP A 101 -10.53 -0.07 4.25
C TRP A 101 -12.02 -0.05 3.93
N ARG A 102 -12.70 -1.20 4.03
CA ARG A 102 -14.07 -1.38 3.58
C ARG A 102 -15.10 -1.49 4.70
N SER A 103 -14.67 -1.76 5.93
CA SER A 103 -15.56 -2.08 7.04
C SER A 103 -14.96 -1.70 8.40
N TRP A 104 -14.47 -0.44 8.53
CA TRP A 104 -13.89 0.06 9.77
C TRP A 104 -14.96 0.12 10.88
N PRO A 105 -14.79 -0.59 12.02
CA PRO A 105 -15.76 -0.61 13.09
C PRO A 105 -15.80 0.71 13.87
N THR A 106 -16.98 1.13 14.29
CA THR A 106 -17.20 2.28 15.15
C THR A 106 -17.74 1.87 16.53
N PRO A 107 -17.58 2.71 17.57
CA PRO A 107 -18.14 2.42 18.89
C PRO A 107 -19.67 2.25 18.92
N SER A 108 -20.39 2.77 17.91
CA SER A 108 -21.83 2.61 17.77
C SER A 108 -22.25 1.28 17.12
N GLY A 109 -21.29 0.40 16.76
CA GLY A 109 -21.54 -0.84 16.04
C GLY A 109 -21.77 -0.68 14.54
N GLN A 110 -21.67 0.54 14.02
CA GLN A 110 -21.69 0.79 12.58
C GLN A 110 -20.30 0.54 11.97
N HIS A 111 -20.25 0.35 10.66
CA HIS A 111 -19.01 0.19 9.91
C HIS A 111 -18.87 1.31 8.87
N ILE A 112 -17.65 1.77 8.68
CA ILE A 112 -17.31 2.82 7.71
C ILE A 112 -16.55 2.19 6.55
N ASP A 113 -17.06 2.38 5.32
CA ASP A 113 -16.37 2.08 4.09
C ASP A 113 -15.51 3.29 3.71
N GLN A 114 -14.23 3.27 4.10
CA GLN A 114 -13.29 4.36 3.86
C GLN A 114 -13.02 4.59 2.37
N ILE A 115 -12.98 3.52 1.56
CA ILE A 115 -12.73 3.64 0.10
C ILE A 115 -13.88 4.34 -0.59
N SER A 116 -15.12 3.94 -0.32
CA SER A 116 -16.30 4.62 -0.89
C SER A 116 -16.39 6.06 -0.41
N ALA A 117 -16.18 6.32 0.87
CA ALA A 117 -16.17 7.67 1.43
C ALA A 117 -15.08 8.56 0.81
N SER A 118 -13.88 7.99 0.58
CA SER A 118 -12.78 8.66 -0.10
C SER A 118 -13.13 9.02 -1.55
N LEU A 119 -13.72 8.09 -2.30
CA LEU A 119 -14.14 8.33 -3.69
C LEU A 119 -15.22 9.42 -3.79
N GLU A 120 -16.23 9.36 -2.92
CA GLU A 120 -17.26 10.40 -2.87
C GLU A 120 -16.70 11.76 -2.46
N LEU A 121 -15.71 11.79 -1.57
CA LEU A 121 -15.03 13.03 -1.20
C LEU A 121 -14.24 13.60 -2.37
N LEU A 122 -13.50 12.77 -3.14
CA LEU A 122 -12.80 13.22 -4.35
C LEU A 122 -13.72 13.87 -5.38
N LYS A 123 -14.93 13.30 -5.57
CA LYS A 123 -15.91 13.84 -6.51
C LYS A 123 -16.54 15.15 -6.04
N ARG A 124 -16.80 15.27 -4.74
CA ARG A 124 -17.53 16.40 -4.17
C ARG A 124 -16.63 17.58 -3.82
N ASP A 125 -15.45 17.30 -3.25
CA ASP A 125 -14.50 18.26 -2.72
C ASP A 125 -13.07 17.76 -2.93
N PRO A 126 -12.56 17.85 -4.19
CA PRO A 126 -11.23 17.33 -4.54
C PRO A 126 -10.09 18.02 -3.78
N ASP A 127 -10.29 19.27 -3.34
CA ASP A 127 -9.29 20.03 -2.58
C ASP A 127 -9.24 19.64 -1.09
N SER A 128 -10.07 18.72 -0.65
CA SER A 128 -10.13 18.30 0.74
C SER A 128 -8.85 17.62 1.21
N ARG A 129 -8.27 18.15 2.29
CA ARG A 129 -7.10 17.55 2.97
C ARG A 129 -7.46 16.40 3.93
N ARG A 130 -8.75 15.99 3.95
CA ARG A 130 -9.27 14.93 4.83
C ARG A 130 -9.42 13.60 4.11
N ASN A 131 -8.92 13.49 2.88
CA ASN A 131 -9.01 12.28 2.07
C ASN A 131 -7.92 11.29 2.48
N ILE A 132 -8.12 10.63 3.61
CA ILE A 132 -7.21 9.67 4.23
C ILE A 132 -7.93 8.33 4.39
N VAL A 133 -7.21 7.24 4.08
CA VAL A 133 -7.64 5.86 4.32
C VAL A 133 -6.61 5.20 5.24
N SER A 134 -7.05 4.67 6.37
CA SER A 134 -6.19 4.04 7.37
C SER A 134 -6.45 2.54 7.46
N ALA A 135 -5.36 1.76 7.51
CA ALA A 135 -5.41 0.36 7.90
C ALA A 135 -4.94 0.14 9.36
N TRP A 136 -4.38 1.17 10.00
CA TRP A 136 -3.82 1.09 11.34
C TRP A 136 -4.91 1.35 12.38
N ASN A 137 -5.64 0.30 12.77
CA ASN A 137 -6.65 0.34 13.82
C ASN A 137 -6.07 -0.23 15.12
N VAL A 138 -5.66 0.65 16.03
CA VAL A 138 -5.00 0.29 17.28
C VAL A 138 -5.82 -0.70 18.11
N GLY A 139 -7.16 -0.60 18.06
CA GLY A 139 -8.07 -1.50 18.80
C GLY A 139 -8.11 -2.93 18.26
N GLU A 140 -7.76 -3.14 16.99
CA GLU A 140 -7.85 -4.45 16.32
C GLU A 140 -6.49 -5.06 15.94
N ILE A 141 -5.38 -4.31 16.10
CA ILE A 141 -4.03 -4.83 15.81
C ILE A 141 -3.74 -6.20 16.45
N PRO A 142 -4.14 -6.48 17.71
CA PRO A 142 -3.89 -7.80 18.32
C PRO A 142 -4.61 -8.96 17.64
N GLN A 143 -5.62 -8.68 16.81
CA GLN A 143 -6.43 -9.68 16.08
C GLN A 143 -5.92 -9.91 14.65
N MET A 144 -4.98 -9.09 14.18
CA MET A 144 -4.42 -9.18 12.84
C MET A 144 -3.28 -10.19 12.79
N ALA A 145 -3.29 -11.09 11.83
CA ALA A 145 -2.19 -12.02 11.61
C ALA A 145 -0.87 -11.28 11.30
N LEU A 146 -0.97 -10.13 10.62
CA LEU A 146 0.15 -9.25 10.35
C LEU A 146 -0.28 -7.77 10.49
N PRO A 147 0.26 -7.03 11.46
CA PRO A 147 0.00 -5.59 11.56
C PRO A 147 0.40 -4.82 10.29
N PRO A 148 -0.46 -3.91 9.79
CA PRO A 148 -0.25 -3.25 8.51
C PRO A 148 1.09 -2.52 8.40
N CYS A 149 1.92 -2.87 7.42
CA CYS A 149 3.18 -2.17 7.11
C CYS A 149 2.90 -0.83 6.42
N HIS A 150 2.01 -0.80 5.42
CA HIS A 150 1.45 0.42 4.85
C HIS A 150 0.24 0.85 5.70
N ALA A 151 0.51 1.76 6.64
CA ALA A 151 -0.40 2.07 7.74
C ALA A 151 -1.59 2.93 7.30
N PHE A 152 -1.34 3.91 6.45
CA PHE A 152 -2.38 4.76 5.85
C PHE A 152 -1.86 5.41 4.56
N PHE A 153 -2.80 5.92 3.78
CA PHE A 153 -2.49 6.74 2.61
C PHE A 153 -3.45 7.93 2.52
N GLN A 154 -3.03 8.96 1.81
CA GLN A 154 -3.78 10.18 1.58
C GLN A 154 -3.80 10.50 0.09
N PHE A 155 -4.96 10.90 -0.43
CA PHE A 155 -5.10 11.48 -1.75
C PHE A 155 -4.95 12.99 -1.73
N TYR A 156 -4.40 13.51 -2.81
CA TYR A 156 -4.21 14.93 -3.07
C TYR A 156 -4.51 15.23 -4.53
N VAL A 157 -5.28 16.27 -4.78
CA VAL A 157 -5.61 16.72 -6.15
C VAL A 157 -4.99 18.07 -6.39
N ALA A 158 -4.34 18.22 -7.54
CA ALA A 158 -3.86 19.49 -8.07
C ALA A 158 -3.94 19.46 -9.60
N ASP A 159 -4.37 20.57 -10.20
CA ASP A 159 -4.47 20.73 -11.66
C ASP A 159 -5.25 19.57 -12.33
N GLY A 160 -6.32 19.11 -11.68
CA GLY A 160 -7.15 17.99 -12.16
C GLY A 160 -6.49 16.61 -12.08
N LYS A 161 -5.35 16.48 -11.40
CA LYS A 161 -4.58 15.24 -11.26
C LYS A 161 -4.62 14.72 -9.84
N LEU A 162 -4.89 13.42 -9.70
CA LEU A 162 -4.89 12.69 -8.43
C LEU A 162 -3.50 12.14 -8.12
N SER A 163 -2.97 12.52 -6.96
CA SER A 163 -1.75 11.95 -6.38
C SER A 163 -2.08 11.18 -5.10
N CYS A 164 -1.24 10.20 -4.76
CA CYS A 164 -1.37 9.40 -3.55
C CYS A 164 -0.09 9.41 -2.74
N GLN A 165 -0.17 9.80 -1.47
CA GLN A 165 0.92 9.68 -0.51
C GLN A 165 0.69 8.49 0.41
N LEU A 166 1.60 7.51 0.37
CA LEU A 166 1.59 6.34 1.25
C LEU A 166 2.57 6.52 2.40
N TYR A 167 2.13 6.24 3.64
CA TYR A 167 3.00 6.08 4.79
C TYR A 167 3.19 4.61 5.14
N GLN A 168 4.46 4.17 5.15
CA GLN A 168 4.85 2.83 5.60
C GLN A 168 5.65 2.93 6.91
N ARG A 169 5.17 2.25 7.96
CA ARG A 169 5.88 2.12 9.24
C ARG A 169 7.04 1.13 9.18
N SER A 170 7.02 0.26 8.18
CA SER A 170 8.04 -0.77 7.93
C SER A 170 8.06 -1.05 6.43
N ALA A 171 9.24 -1.15 5.86
CA ALA A 171 9.40 -1.35 4.43
C ALA A 171 10.58 -2.29 4.14
N ASP A 172 10.28 -3.54 3.79
CA ASP A 172 11.28 -4.42 3.19
C ASP A 172 11.53 -3.96 1.76
N LEU A 173 12.73 -3.40 1.54
CA LEU A 173 13.07 -2.79 0.25
C LEU A 173 13.16 -3.82 -0.87
N PHE A 174 13.51 -5.07 -0.58
CA PHE A 174 13.68 -6.07 -1.61
C PHE A 174 12.40 -6.85 -1.88
N LEU A 175 11.67 -7.29 -0.84
CA LEU A 175 10.47 -8.11 -1.02
C LEU A 175 9.21 -7.25 -1.23
N GLY A 176 8.92 -6.31 -0.34
CA GLY A 176 7.64 -5.61 -0.29
C GLY A 176 7.56 -4.34 -1.14
N VAL A 177 8.61 -3.51 -1.11
CA VAL A 177 8.57 -2.16 -1.72
C VAL A 177 8.21 -2.16 -3.20
N PRO A 178 8.76 -3.03 -4.08
CA PRO A 178 8.37 -3.08 -5.48
C PRO A 178 6.88 -3.40 -5.70
N PHE A 179 6.32 -4.30 -4.88
CA PHE A 179 4.90 -4.63 -4.91
C PHE A 179 4.05 -3.43 -4.48
N ASN A 180 4.42 -2.75 -3.39
CA ASN A 180 3.67 -1.60 -2.89
C ASN A 180 3.70 -0.42 -3.86
N ILE A 181 4.83 -0.15 -4.54
CA ILE A 181 4.90 0.88 -5.60
C ILE A 181 3.84 0.58 -6.68
N ALA A 182 3.84 -0.63 -7.22
CA ALA A 182 2.91 -1.02 -8.27
C ALA A 182 1.45 -1.03 -7.78
N SER A 183 1.19 -1.53 -6.57
CA SER A 183 -0.16 -1.61 -5.99
C SER A 183 -0.78 -0.22 -5.78
N TYR A 184 -0.04 0.72 -5.19
CA TYR A 184 -0.55 2.07 -4.96
C TYR A 184 -0.59 2.93 -6.23
N ALA A 185 0.28 2.68 -7.21
CA ALA A 185 0.13 3.24 -8.54
C ALA A 185 -1.19 2.78 -9.19
N LEU A 186 -1.47 1.48 -9.16
CA LEU A 186 -2.72 0.91 -9.69
C LEU A 186 -3.94 1.48 -8.95
N LEU A 187 -3.92 1.54 -7.62
CA LEU A 187 -4.99 2.14 -6.82
C LEU A 187 -5.24 3.60 -7.23
N THR A 188 -4.17 4.38 -7.43
CA THR A 188 -4.28 5.78 -7.85
C THR A 188 -4.93 5.91 -9.22
N HIS A 189 -4.54 5.08 -10.19
CA HIS A 189 -5.18 5.02 -11.52
C HIS A 189 -6.68 4.66 -11.42
N MET A 190 -7.03 3.66 -10.60
CA MET A 190 -8.42 3.23 -10.42
C MET A 190 -9.28 4.34 -9.78
N MET A 191 -8.77 4.99 -8.73
CA MET A 191 -9.49 6.08 -8.04
C MET A 191 -9.62 7.32 -8.92
N ALA A 192 -8.57 7.69 -9.66
CA ALA A 192 -8.60 8.79 -10.61
C ALA A 192 -9.66 8.55 -11.69
N ALA A 193 -9.66 7.38 -12.32
CA ALA A 193 -10.66 7.02 -13.33
C ALA A 193 -12.10 7.08 -12.80
N GLN A 194 -12.35 6.61 -11.57
CA GLN A 194 -13.67 6.65 -10.95
C GLN A 194 -14.10 8.07 -10.52
N ALA A 195 -13.14 8.94 -10.22
CA ALA A 195 -13.40 10.33 -9.84
C ALA A 195 -13.45 11.29 -11.04
N GLY A 196 -13.13 10.84 -12.26
CA GLY A 196 -13.04 11.70 -13.44
C GLY A 196 -11.82 12.62 -13.43
N LEU A 197 -10.72 12.17 -12.82
CA LEU A 197 -9.46 12.88 -12.70
C LEU A 197 -8.37 12.20 -13.54
N ASP A 198 -7.36 12.96 -13.92
CA ASP A 198 -6.10 12.42 -14.44
C ASP A 198 -5.22 11.91 -13.27
N VAL A 199 -4.15 11.18 -13.59
CA VAL A 199 -3.17 10.75 -12.59
C VAL A 199 -2.06 11.75 -12.43
N GLY A 200 -1.57 11.91 -11.19
CA GLY A 200 -0.42 12.73 -10.81
C GLY A 200 0.77 11.87 -10.40
N GLU A 201 1.08 11.86 -9.11
CA GLU A 201 2.24 11.15 -8.55
C GLU A 201 1.83 10.14 -7.47
N ILE A 202 2.66 9.15 -7.25
CA ILE A 202 2.70 8.45 -5.97
C ILE A 202 3.91 8.89 -5.17
N GLY A 203 3.68 9.25 -3.91
CA GLY A 203 4.69 9.50 -2.91
C GLY A 203 4.70 8.35 -1.89
N ARG A 204 5.90 7.96 -1.43
CA ARG A 204 6.06 6.96 -0.37
C ARG A 204 7.01 7.50 0.68
N ALA A 205 6.55 7.51 1.91
CA ALA A 205 7.40 7.77 3.07
C ALA A 205 7.53 6.48 3.88
N HIS A 206 8.73 6.13 4.29
CA HIS A 206 8.98 5.06 5.22
C HIS A 206 9.86 5.50 6.37
N VAL A 207 9.74 4.77 7.42
CA VAL A 207 10.56 4.92 8.64
C VAL A 207 11.36 3.65 8.87
#